data_7024ca0031be300dba35c7dea197e2d4
#
_entry.id   7024ca0031be300dba35c7dea197e2d4
#
_cell.length_a   1.000
_cell.length_b   1.000
_cell.length_c   1.000
_cell.angle_alpha   90.00
_cell.angle_beta   90.00
_cell.angle_gamma   90.00
#
_symmetry.space_group_name_H-M   'P 1'
#
loop_
_entity.id
_entity.type
_entity.pdbx_description
1 polymer ?
#
loop_
_entity_poly.entity_id
_entity_poly.type
_entity_poly.pdbx_seq_one_letter_code
_entity_poly.pdbx_strand_id
1 'polypeptide(L)'
;MTLTTDSFQDDVYNIVAQVPYGRVITYGQIATLIGRPQTARLVGYVLHGAAEASGLPCHRVVNAQGRLVPGWTAQRGLLESEGIEFRLSGCVDLRRYGVMDDWLGNGASARFPLQK
;
A
#
# COMPACT_ATOMS: atom_id res chain seq x y z
N MET A 1 -20.87 13.33 10.38
CA MET A 1 -20.38 12.95 10.29
C MET A 1 -19.41 12.93 9.67
N THR A 2 -19.02 12.79 9.46
CA THR A 2 -18.30 12.86 8.99
C THR A 2 -17.47 12.38 8.51
N LEU A 3 -17.21 12.32 8.55
CA LEU A 3 -16.50 11.88 8.26
C LEU A 3 -16.00 11.18 7.36
N THR A 4 -16.21 11.36 6.60
CA THR A 4 -15.79 10.51 5.55
C THR A 4 -14.30 10.49 5.33
N THR A 5 -13.63 11.59 5.55
CA THR A 5 -12.16 11.64 5.44
C THR A 5 -11.49 10.72 6.46
N ASP A 6 -11.98 10.75 7.68
CA ASP A 6 -11.42 9.90 8.72
C ASP A 6 -11.65 8.43 8.41
N SER A 7 -12.83 8.10 7.91
CA SER A 7 -13.15 6.73 7.54
C SER A 7 -12.28 6.23 6.41
N PHE A 8 -12.07 7.06 5.43
CA PHE A 8 -11.21 6.70 4.30
C PHE A 8 -9.78 6.47 4.78
N GLN A 9 -9.28 7.36 5.64
CA GLN A 9 -7.94 7.21 6.19
C GLN A 9 -7.81 5.92 6.98
N ASP A 10 -8.80 5.60 7.80
CA ASP A 10 -8.79 4.36 8.58
C ASP A 10 -8.78 3.15 7.67
N ASP A 11 -9.55 3.18 6.60
CA ASP A 11 -9.58 2.07 5.64
C ASP A 11 -8.22 1.88 4.98
N VAL A 12 -7.59 2.98 4.56
CA VAL A 12 -6.26 2.92 3.96
C VAL A 12 -5.26 2.33 4.93
N TYR A 13 -5.27 2.81 6.16
CA TYR A 13 -4.33 2.34 7.18
C TYR A 13 -4.52 0.85 7.48
N ASN A 14 -5.76 0.40 7.56
CA ASN A 14 -6.04 -1.00 7.83
C ASN A 14 -5.49 -1.91 6.72
N ILE A 15 -5.64 -1.47 5.48
CA ILE A 15 -5.13 -2.25 4.35
C ILE A 15 -3.60 -2.30 4.38
N VAL A 16 -2.96 -1.15 4.55
CA VAL A 16 -1.50 -1.08 4.56
C VAL A 16 -0.92 -1.93 5.69
N ALA A 17 -1.58 -1.90 6.85
CA ALA A 17 -1.11 -2.68 8.00
C ALA A 17 -1.08 -4.19 7.73
N GLN A 18 -1.85 -4.64 6.76
CA GLN A 18 -1.96 -6.06 6.45
C GLN A 18 -1.07 -6.53 5.31
N VAL A 19 -0.36 -5.61 4.65
CA VAL A 19 0.52 -6.00 3.55
C VAL A 19 1.68 -6.81 4.13
N PRO A 20 1.91 -8.03 3.63
CA PRO A 20 2.93 -8.89 4.21
C PRO A 20 4.35 -8.38 3.99
N TYR A 21 5.23 -8.76 4.89
CA TYR A 21 6.65 -8.54 4.76
C TYR A 21 7.13 -9.15 3.43
N GLY A 22 7.95 -8.42 2.71
CA GLY A 22 8.48 -8.89 1.43
C GLY A 22 7.52 -8.75 0.26
N ARG A 23 6.41 -8.03 0.46
CA ARG A 23 5.44 -7.79 -0.59
C ARG A 23 5.13 -6.31 -0.69
N VAL A 24 4.60 -5.91 -1.84
CA VAL A 24 4.18 -4.52 -2.04
C VAL A 24 2.76 -4.48 -2.58
N ILE A 25 2.12 -3.34 -2.37
CA ILE A 25 0.78 -3.08 -2.90
C ILE A 25 0.83 -1.72 -3.59
N THR A 26 -0.05 -1.50 -4.56
CA THR A 26 -0.09 -0.22 -5.25
C THR A 26 -1.20 0.66 -4.69
N TYR A 27 -1.07 1.96 -4.92
CA TYR A 27 -2.12 2.90 -4.50
C TYR A 27 -3.46 2.53 -5.12
N GLY A 28 -3.44 2.11 -6.39
CA GLY A 28 -4.67 1.72 -7.07
C GLY A 28 -5.30 0.48 -6.48
N GLN A 29 -4.49 -0.49 -6.05
CA GLN A 29 -5.02 -1.68 -5.41
C GLN A 29 -5.67 -1.35 -4.08
N ILE A 30 -5.07 -0.47 -3.31
CA ILE A 30 -5.67 -0.02 -2.05
C ILE A 30 -7.02 0.64 -2.33
N ALA A 31 -7.05 1.54 -3.31
CA ALA A 31 -8.28 2.25 -3.65
C ALA A 31 -9.38 1.28 -4.06
N THR A 32 -9.00 0.25 -4.83
CA THR A 32 -9.95 -0.76 -5.28
C THR A 32 -10.51 -1.56 -4.12
N LEU A 33 -9.66 -1.93 -3.17
CA LEU A 33 -10.09 -2.67 -1.99
C LEU A 33 -11.06 -1.88 -1.13
N ILE A 34 -10.91 -0.57 -1.10
CA ILE A 34 -11.82 0.31 -0.36
C ILE A 34 -13.16 0.45 -1.10
N GLY A 35 -13.18 0.10 -2.38
CA GLY A 35 -14.37 0.27 -3.19
C GLY A 35 -14.42 1.61 -3.91
N ARG A 36 -13.30 2.31 -3.97
CA ARG A 36 -13.20 3.62 -4.62
C ARG A 36 -12.00 3.67 -5.54
N PRO A 37 -12.02 2.91 -6.63
CA PRO A 37 -10.83 2.75 -7.48
C PRO A 37 -10.31 4.05 -8.09
N GLN A 38 -11.12 5.10 -8.12
CA GLN A 38 -10.70 6.37 -8.68
C GLN A 38 -9.92 7.23 -7.67
N THR A 39 -9.67 6.74 -6.46
CA THR A 39 -9.07 7.55 -5.40
C THR A 39 -7.61 7.21 -5.12
N ALA A 40 -6.90 6.64 -6.08
CA ALA A 40 -5.49 6.26 -5.85
C ALA A 40 -4.63 7.44 -5.40
N ARG A 41 -4.85 8.61 -6.00
CA ARG A 41 -4.09 9.79 -5.63
C ARG A 41 -4.36 10.19 -4.17
N LEU A 42 -5.61 10.09 -3.76
CA LEU A 42 -5.97 10.42 -2.38
C LEU A 42 -5.35 9.44 -1.40
N VAL A 43 -5.25 8.17 -1.78
CA VAL A 43 -4.57 7.17 -0.97
C VAL A 43 -3.13 7.61 -0.70
N GLY A 44 -2.42 8.02 -1.75
CA GLY A 44 -1.05 8.50 -1.59
C GLY A 44 -0.96 9.70 -0.67
N TYR A 45 -1.91 10.60 -0.81
CA TYR A 45 -1.94 11.80 0.02
C TYR A 45 -2.14 11.45 1.51
N VAL A 46 -3.06 10.53 1.77
CA VAL A 46 -3.35 10.10 3.14
C VAL A 46 -2.14 9.41 3.77
N LEU A 47 -1.37 8.70 2.97
CA LEU A 47 -0.21 7.97 3.49
C LEU A 47 1.03 8.84 3.67
N HIS A 48 1.02 10.07 3.15
CA HIS A 48 2.16 10.94 3.24
C HIS A 48 2.50 11.19 4.72
N GLY A 49 3.70 10.80 5.14
CA GLY A 49 4.14 10.98 6.51
C GLY A 49 3.55 10.01 7.52
N ALA A 50 2.66 9.13 7.09
CA ALA A 50 1.99 8.24 8.04
C ALA A 50 2.92 7.25 8.70
N ALA A 51 3.96 6.82 8.01
CA ALA A 51 4.89 5.84 8.57
C ALA A 51 5.54 6.36 9.84
N GLU A 52 5.92 7.62 9.84
CA GLU A 52 6.58 8.21 11.00
C GLU A 52 5.63 8.37 12.18
N ALA A 53 4.38 8.69 11.86
CA ALA A 53 3.41 8.96 12.91
C ALA A 53 2.81 7.69 13.50
N SER A 54 2.67 6.65 12.70
CA SER A 54 1.88 5.49 13.10
C SER A 54 2.62 4.16 13.06
N GLY A 55 3.82 4.13 12.51
CA GLY A 55 4.57 2.88 12.39
C GLY A 55 4.05 1.94 11.32
N LEU A 56 3.18 2.41 10.46
CA LEU A 56 2.66 1.59 9.37
C LEU A 56 3.76 1.28 8.35
N PRO A 57 3.71 0.10 7.71
CA PRO A 57 4.71 -0.25 6.70
C PRO A 57 4.41 0.45 5.38
N CYS A 58 4.40 1.77 5.39
CA CYS A 58 4.09 2.56 4.20
C CYS A 58 5.11 2.38 3.10
N HIS A 59 6.31 1.89 3.44
CA HIS A 59 7.33 1.59 2.44
C HIS A 59 6.92 0.47 1.50
N ARG A 60 5.89 -0.30 1.86
CA ARG A 60 5.37 -1.39 1.02
C ARG A 60 4.34 -0.91 0.02
N VAL A 61 4.13 0.41 -0.10
CA VAL A 61 3.17 0.96 -1.05
C VAL A 61 3.94 1.66 -2.17
N VAL A 62 3.63 1.29 -3.41
CA VAL A 62 4.30 1.83 -4.59
C VAL A 62 3.26 2.23 -5.62
N ASN A 63 3.70 2.86 -6.72
CA ASN A 63 2.73 3.24 -7.75
C ASN A 63 2.46 2.06 -8.69
N ALA A 64 1.62 2.28 -9.68
CA ALA A 64 1.17 1.22 -10.59
C ALA A 64 2.31 0.61 -11.41
N GLN A 65 3.42 1.30 -11.55
CA GLN A 65 4.59 0.78 -12.25
C GLN A 65 5.64 0.20 -11.31
N GLY A 66 5.36 0.19 -10.01
CA GLY A 66 6.33 -0.27 -9.03
C GLY A 66 7.34 0.79 -8.62
N ARG A 67 7.07 2.05 -8.96
CA ARG A 67 7.99 3.14 -8.64
C ARG A 67 7.83 3.59 -7.20
N LEU A 68 8.95 3.91 -6.58
CA LEU A 68 8.98 4.34 -5.19
C LEU A 68 8.54 5.80 -5.05
N VAL A 69 8.27 6.20 -3.82
CA VAL A 69 7.85 7.58 -3.52
C VAL A 69 9.00 8.53 -3.78
N PRO A 70 8.80 9.54 -4.64
CA PRO A 70 9.87 10.51 -4.90
C PRO A 70 10.28 11.21 -3.62
N GLY A 71 11.58 11.32 -3.41
CA GLY A 71 12.11 12.02 -2.24
C GLY A 71 12.21 11.20 -0.97
N TRP A 72 11.63 10.03 -0.94
CA TRP A 72 11.75 9.17 0.25
C TRP A 72 12.88 8.18 0.03
N THR A 73 14.10 8.64 0.28
CA THR A 73 15.29 7.86 -0.05
C THR A 73 15.42 6.58 0.77
N ALA A 74 14.85 6.55 1.96
CA ALA A 74 14.95 5.35 2.81
C ALA A 74 14.08 4.20 2.33
N GLN A 75 13.09 4.47 1.48
CA GLN A 75 12.14 3.44 1.08
C GLN A 75 12.81 2.23 0.44
N ARG A 76 13.75 2.49 -0.44
CA ARG A 76 14.43 1.39 -1.15
C ARG A 76 15.17 0.48 -0.18
N GLY A 77 15.91 1.06 0.75
CA GLY A 77 16.66 0.27 1.72
C GLY A 77 15.74 -0.57 2.60
N LEU A 78 14.59 -0.01 2.98
CA LEU A 78 13.62 -0.75 3.77
C LEU A 78 13.10 -1.96 3.01
N LEU A 79 12.78 -1.79 1.73
CA LEU A 79 12.31 -2.90 0.90
C LEU A 79 13.41 -3.92 0.65
N GLU A 80 14.63 -3.46 0.43
CA GLU A 80 15.77 -4.38 0.23
C GLU A 80 15.98 -5.23 1.47
N SER A 81 15.79 -4.65 2.65
CA SER A 81 15.95 -5.41 3.88
C SER A 81 14.89 -6.50 4.02
N GLU A 82 13.81 -6.41 3.26
CA GLU A 82 12.78 -7.44 3.23
C GLU A 82 12.98 -8.44 2.09
N GLY A 83 14.11 -8.35 1.40
CA GLY A 83 14.44 -9.28 0.34
C GLY A 83 13.96 -8.88 -1.05
N ILE A 84 13.46 -7.68 -1.20
CA ILE A 84 12.98 -7.23 -2.50
C ILE A 84 14.13 -6.74 -3.37
N GLU A 85 14.23 -7.30 -4.57
CA GLU A 85 15.24 -6.90 -5.55
C GLU A 85 14.61 -5.95 -6.56
N PHE A 86 15.36 -4.94 -6.95
CA PHE A 86 14.84 -3.92 -7.84
C PHE A 86 15.31 -4.14 -9.28
N ARG A 87 14.45 -3.77 -10.22
CA ARG A 87 14.80 -3.78 -11.63
C ARG A 87 15.82 -2.68 -11.89
N LEU A 88 16.49 -2.76 -13.03
CA LEU A 88 17.45 -1.73 -13.41
C LEU A 88 16.80 -0.35 -13.46
N SER A 89 15.52 -0.29 -13.74
CA SER A 89 14.79 0.97 -13.78
C SER A 89 14.62 1.60 -12.41
N GLY A 90 14.87 0.84 -11.34
CA GLY A 90 14.62 1.29 -9.99
C GLY A 90 13.22 0.98 -9.49
N CYS A 91 12.44 0.27 -10.30
CA CYS A 91 11.08 -0.11 -9.91
C CYS A 91 11.04 -1.51 -9.33
N VAL A 92 10.04 -1.75 -8.49
CA VAL A 92 9.77 -3.08 -7.97
C VAL A 92 9.07 -3.89 -9.07
N ASP A 93 9.43 -5.15 -9.19
CA ASP A 93 8.75 -6.05 -10.12
C ASP A 93 7.44 -6.51 -9.46
N LEU A 94 6.34 -5.93 -9.90
CA LEU A 94 5.04 -6.20 -9.29
C LEU A 94 4.55 -7.62 -9.51
N ARG A 95 5.00 -8.27 -10.57
CA ARG A 95 4.63 -9.67 -10.80
C ARG A 95 5.24 -10.56 -9.74
N ARG A 96 6.42 -10.21 -9.29
CA ARG A 96 7.16 -11.03 -8.34
C ARG A 96 6.82 -10.68 -6.90
N TYR A 97 6.67 -9.41 -6.59
CA TYR A 97 6.54 -8.95 -5.22
C TYR A 97 5.18 -8.35 -4.87
N GLY A 98 4.33 -8.13 -5.85
CA GLY A 98 3.01 -7.57 -5.59
C GLY A 98 2.13 -8.54 -4.83
N VAL A 99 1.15 -8.00 -4.10
CA VAL A 99 0.17 -8.85 -3.43
C VAL A 99 -0.63 -9.61 -4.48
N MET A 100 -1.04 -10.82 -4.13
CA MET A 100 -1.69 -11.70 -5.07
C MET A 100 -3.16 -11.38 -5.26
N ASP A 101 -3.68 -11.78 -6.42
CA ASP A 101 -5.07 -11.52 -6.77
C ASP A 101 -6.03 -12.11 -5.77
N ASP A 102 -5.78 -13.32 -5.30
CA ASP A 102 -6.70 -13.93 -4.34
C ASP A 102 -6.66 -13.20 -3.01
N TRP A 103 -5.52 -12.63 -2.64
CA TRP A 103 -5.44 -11.79 -1.45
C TRP A 103 -6.35 -10.56 -1.64
N LEU A 104 -6.29 -9.96 -2.84
CA LEU A 104 -7.10 -8.79 -3.16
C LEU A 104 -8.58 -9.12 -3.27
N GLY A 105 -8.89 -10.26 -3.88
CA GLY A 105 -10.27 -10.59 -4.20
C GLY A 105 -11.04 -11.24 -3.07
N ASN A 106 -10.37 -12.04 -2.27
CA ASN A 106 -11.05 -12.83 -1.23
C ASN A 106 -10.44 -12.66 0.13
N GLY A 107 -9.18 -13.02 0.24
CA GLY A 107 -8.54 -13.06 1.53
C GLY A 107 -8.52 -11.71 2.22
N ALA A 108 -8.15 -10.70 1.49
CA ALA A 108 -8.04 -9.37 2.07
C ALA A 108 -9.40 -8.85 2.51
N SER A 109 -10.37 -8.94 1.63
CA SER A 109 -11.72 -8.48 1.93
C SER A 109 -12.27 -9.14 3.16
N ALA A 110 -12.13 -10.43 3.24
CA ALA A 110 -12.69 -11.19 4.33
C ALA A 110 -12.01 -10.91 5.65
N ARG A 111 -10.80 -10.46 5.60
CA ARG A 111 -10.02 -10.26 6.82
C ARG A 111 -10.05 -8.87 7.38
N PHE A 112 -10.43 -7.90 6.59
CA PHE A 112 -10.39 -6.52 7.05
C PHE A 112 -11.43 -6.32 8.12
N PRO A 113 -11.04 -5.65 9.20
CA PRO A 113 -12.01 -5.39 10.28
C PRO A 113 -13.21 -4.63 9.80
N LEU A 114 -13.07 -3.89 8.73
CA LEU A 114 -14.17 -3.14 8.17
C LEU A 114 -15.27 -4.01 7.69
N GLN A 115 -14.98 -5.26 7.49
CA GLN A 115 -15.96 -6.18 6.97
C GLN A 115 -17.03 -6.52 7.98
N LYS A 116 -16.88 -6.13 9.17
CA LYS A 116 -17.85 -6.47 10.17
C LYS A 116 -19.15 -5.86 10.05
#